data_970da3dd5297e667042a52ca9320dd88
#
_entry.id   970da3dd5297e667042a52ca9320dd88
#
_cell.length_a   1.000
_cell.length_b   1.000
_cell.length_c   1.000
_cell.angle_alpha   90.00
_cell.angle_beta   90.00
_cell.angle_gamma   90.00
#
_symmetry.space_group_name_H-M   'P 1'
#
loop_
_entity.id
_entity.type
_entity.pdbx_description
1 polymer ?
#
loop_
_entity_poly.entity_id
_entity_poly.type
_entity_poly.pdbx_seq_one_letter_code
_entity_poly.pdbx_strand_id
1 'polypeptide(L)'
;MKFVIYNGTLKADAESNTSKVVQMLKLAFEKLGNECEVVTMAELNYQRGTVDIDDDLKPALMKMFKADGVVFATPIWWSGQSSHIQAIMERMDPIYNWAKENKHQPFYNKVFGSLISGGGDGFQKIHGNLYSFASNFGFTIVPQANVESKAQGIEEILDDQDTVDQVKNCAINMTAWAKVLKEGNPAKDGRHGSVDVNED
;
A
#
# COMPACT_ATOMS: atom_id res chain seq x y z
N MET A 1 -4.49 -15.51 -2.75
CA MET A 1 -3.59 -14.63 -1.99
C MET A 1 -4.44 -13.73 -1.11
N LYS A 2 -3.83 -13.07 -0.12
CA LYS A 2 -4.51 -12.10 0.76
C LYS A 2 -3.95 -10.72 0.52
N PHE A 3 -4.82 -9.76 0.23
CA PHE A 3 -4.45 -8.37 0.06
C PHE A 3 -5.14 -7.49 1.09
N VAL A 4 -4.49 -6.40 1.47
CA VAL A 4 -5.08 -5.34 2.27
C VAL A 4 -4.86 -3.99 1.58
N ILE A 5 -5.93 -3.21 1.46
CA ILE A 5 -5.90 -1.84 0.91
C ILE A 5 -6.19 -0.88 2.06
N TYR A 6 -5.26 0.02 2.34
CA TYR A 6 -5.48 1.13 3.28
C TYR A 6 -6.01 2.32 2.50
N ASN A 7 -7.29 2.59 2.67
CA ASN A 7 -7.98 3.70 2.05
C ASN A 7 -7.79 4.97 2.87
N GLY A 8 -6.88 5.83 2.42
CA GLY A 8 -6.53 7.10 3.06
C GLY A 8 -7.43 8.27 2.69
N THR A 9 -8.64 8.03 2.19
CA THR A 9 -9.62 9.11 2.01
C THR A 9 -9.85 9.85 3.33
N LEU A 10 -10.11 11.16 3.26
CA LEU A 10 -10.48 11.94 4.44
C LEU A 10 -11.99 11.87 4.77
N LYS A 11 -12.77 11.21 3.92
CA LYS A 11 -14.20 11.02 4.07
C LYS A 11 -14.50 9.59 4.49
N ALA A 12 -15.32 9.39 5.50
CA ALA A 12 -15.79 8.07 5.91
C ALA A 12 -16.83 7.47 4.95
N ASP A 13 -17.48 8.30 4.15
CA ASP A 13 -18.51 7.91 3.20
C ASP A 13 -17.95 7.37 1.87
N ALA A 14 -18.78 6.63 1.14
CA ALA A 14 -18.44 6.04 -0.15
C ALA A 14 -18.35 7.05 -1.31
N GLU A 15 -18.67 8.32 -1.08
CA GLU A 15 -18.67 9.38 -2.11
C GLU A 15 -17.29 10.01 -2.34
N SER A 16 -16.25 9.27 -2.13
CA SER A 16 -14.87 9.69 -2.39
C SER A 16 -14.36 9.05 -3.68
N ASN A 17 -13.75 9.84 -4.55
CA ASN A 17 -13.09 9.34 -5.76
C ASN A 17 -12.07 8.24 -5.40
N THR A 18 -11.26 8.44 -4.36
CA THR A 18 -10.33 7.43 -3.86
C THR A 18 -11.04 6.15 -3.48
N SER A 19 -12.13 6.23 -2.69
CA SER A 19 -12.89 5.07 -2.25
C SER A 19 -13.48 4.30 -3.45
N LYS A 20 -13.92 5.01 -4.49
CA LYS A 20 -14.45 4.37 -5.69
C LYS A 20 -13.41 3.53 -6.41
N VAL A 21 -12.22 4.09 -6.65
CA VAL A 21 -11.12 3.34 -7.30
C VAL A 21 -10.63 2.18 -6.41
N VAL A 22 -10.63 2.37 -5.08
CA VAL A 22 -10.33 1.30 -4.11
C VAL A 22 -11.32 0.14 -4.25
N GLN A 23 -12.63 0.41 -4.39
CA GLN A 23 -13.63 -0.66 -4.59
C GLN A 23 -13.43 -1.38 -5.93
N MET A 24 -13.05 -0.66 -6.98
CA MET A 24 -12.70 -1.29 -8.28
C MET A 24 -11.49 -2.21 -8.13
N LEU A 25 -10.45 -1.78 -7.43
CA LEU A 25 -9.26 -2.59 -7.20
C LEU A 25 -9.55 -3.81 -6.32
N LYS A 26 -10.35 -3.63 -5.25
CA LYS A 26 -10.83 -4.76 -4.43
C LYS A 26 -11.55 -5.79 -5.28
N LEU A 27 -12.52 -5.36 -6.10
CA LEU A 27 -13.26 -6.25 -6.99
C LEU A 27 -12.35 -6.95 -8.01
N ALA A 28 -11.33 -6.26 -8.53
CA ALA A 28 -10.36 -6.86 -9.44
C ALA A 28 -9.56 -7.97 -8.75
N PHE A 29 -9.08 -7.77 -7.52
CA PHE A 29 -8.44 -8.84 -6.73
C PHE A 29 -9.38 -10.02 -6.48
N GLU A 30 -10.63 -9.77 -6.10
CA GLU A 30 -11.62 -10.83 -5.82
C GLU A 30 -11.96 -11.64 -7.08
N LYS A 31 -12.08 -10.99 -8.25
CA LYS A 31 -12.27 -11.68 -9.53
C LYS A 31 -11.09 -12.58 -9.94
N LEU A 32 -9.90 -12.30 -9.42
CA LEU A 32 -8.71 -13.15 -9.58
C LEU A 32 -8.62 -14.26 -8.52
N GLY A 33 -9.66 -14.45 -7.71
CA GLY A 33 -9.72 -15.48 -6.67
C GLY A 33 -8.93 -15.15 -5.40
N ASN A 34 -8.64 -13.88 -5.14
CA ASN A 34 -7.94 -13.44 -3.93
C ASN A 34 -8.92 -12.97 -2.85
N GLU A 35 -8.49 -13.06 -1.60
CA GLU A 35 -9.13 -12.34 -0.49
C GLU A 35 -8.60 -10.89 -0.50
N CYS A 36 -9.48 -9.89 -0.40
CA CYS A 36 -9.08 -8.50 -0.34
C CYS A 36 -9.88 -7.74 0.73
N GLU A 37 -9.17 -7.23 1.73
CA GLU A 37 -9.74 -6.41 2.78
C GLU A 37 -9.43 -4.93 2.54
N VAL A 38 -10.41 -4.05 2.81
CA VAL A 38 -10.22 -2.60 2.79
C VAL A 38 -10.30 -2.08 4.22
N VAL A 39 -9.31 -1.29 4.59
CA VAL A 39 -9.27 -0.54 5.85
C VAL A 39 -9.50 0.93 5.51
N THR A 40 -10.68 1.44 5.79
CA THR A 40 -11.01 2.86 5.60
C THR A 40 -10.50 3.66 6.80
N MET A 41 -9.41 4.39 6.60
CA MET A 41 -8.72 5.10 7.68
C MET A 41 -9.59 6.16 8.38
N ALA A 42 -10.50 6.79 7.64
CA ALA A 42 -11.42 7.80 8.17
C ALA A 42 -12.49 7.23 9.16
N GLU A 43 -12.66 5.90 9.18
CA GLU A 43 -13.58 5.22 10.10
C GLU A 43 -12.91 4.82 11.43
N LEU A 44 -11.58 4.93 11.51
CA LEU A 44 -10.81 4.55 12.68
C LEU A 44 -10.64 5.72 13.65
N ASN A 45 -10.79 5.43 14.92
CA ASN A 45 -10.47 6.38 16.00
C ASN A 45 -9.02 6.12 16.45
N TYR A 46 -8.09 7.01 16.07
CA TYR A 46 -6.68 6.85 16.41
C TYR A 46 -5.98 8.20 16.64
N GLN A 47 -4.91 8.17 17.38
CA GLN A 47 -4.04 9.31 17.61
C GLN A 47 -2.89 9.33 16.58
N ARG A 48 -2.41 10.52 16.23
CA ARG A 48 -1.22 10.69 15.40
C ARG A 48 0.04 10.52 16.23
N GLY A 49 1.12 10.12 15.59
CA GLY A 49 2.43 9.97 16.19
C GLY A 49 3.03 8.57 16.09
N THR A 50 4.27 8.44 16.56
CA THR A 50 5.09 7.22 16.44
C THR A 50 5.06 6.34 17.70
N VAL A 51 4.39 6.77 18.75
CA VAL A 51 4.32 6.01 20.01
C VAL A 51 3.41 4.79 19.89
N ASP A 52 3.70 3.76 20.69
CA ASP A 52 2.84 2.57 20.78
C ASP A 52 1.56 2.92 21.58
N ILE A 53 0.55 3.31 20.84
CA ILE A 53 -0.78 3.67 21.37
C ILE A 53 -1.72 2.52 21.12
N ASP A 54 -2.49 2.17 22.12
CA ASP A 54 -3.56 1.17 22.03
C ASP A 54 -4.83 1.85 21.49
N ASP A 55 -4.93 1.92 20.16
CA ASP A 55 -6.03 2.53 19.42
C ASP A 55 -6.42 1.67 18.20
N ASP A 56 -7.41 2.10 17.43
CA ASP A 56 -7.91 1.33 16.27
C ASP A 56 -6.85 1.14 15.17
N LEU A 57 -5.84 2.00 15.11
CA LEU A 57 -4.78 1.90 14.10
C LEU A 57 -3.88 0.68 14.36
N LYS A 58 -3.62 0.33 15.62
CA LYS A 58 -2.74 -0.79 15.97
C LYS A 58 -3.23 -2.13 15.37
N PRO A 59 -4.46 -2.60 15.63
CA PRO A 59 -4.97 -3.81 15.00
C PRO A 59 -5.13 -3.69 13.48
N ALA A 60 -5.40 -2.50 12.96
CA ALA A 60 -5.45 -2.26 11.52
C ALA A 60 -4.08 -2.50 10.87
N LEU A 61 -2.98 -1.99 11.43
CA LEU A 61 -1.62 -2.21 10.94
C LEU A 61 -1.21 -3.69 10.99
N MET A 62 -1.67 -4.45 11.98
CA MET A 62 -1.37 -5.89 12.08
C MET A 62 -1.90 -6.70 10.90
N LYS A 63 -2.84 -6.17 10.12
CA LYS A 63 -3.32 -6.81 8.88
C LYS A 63 -2.25 -6.87 7.80
N MET A 64 -1.31 -5.90 7.75
CA MET A 64 -0.16 -5.93 6.81
C MET A 64 0.70 -7.19 7.02
N PHE A 65 0.91 -7.59 8.27
CA PHE A 65 1.73 -8.76 8.60
C PHE A 65 1.09 -10.08 8.14
N LYS A 66 -0.23 -10.11 8.00
CA LYS A 66 -0.99 -11.30 7.59
C LYS A 66 -1.28 -11.33 6.08
N ALA A 67 -1.11 -10.22 5.37
CA ALA A 67 -1.34 -10.10 3.95
C ALA A 67 -0.14 -10.61 3.13
N ASP A 68 -0.40 -11.07 1.91
CA ASP A 68 0.61 -11.36 0.88
C ASP A 68 0.96 -10.09 0.07
N GLY A 69 0.06 -9.10 0.08
CA GLY A 69 0.29 -7.79 -0.56
C GLY A 69 -0.48 -6.67 0.10
N VAL A 70 0.08 -5.46 0.01
CA VAL A 70 -0.44 -4.24 0.63
C VAL A 70 -0.56 -3.14 -0.43
N VAL A 71 -1.66 -2.40 -0.39
CA VAL A 71 -1.85 -1.20 -1.21
C VAL A 71 -2.14 -0.01 -0.31
N PHE A 72 -1.41 1.09 -0.54
CA PHE A 72 -1.76 2.38 0.04
C PHE A 72 -2.52 3.22 -0.99
N ALA A 73 -3.75 3.56 -0.67
CA ALA A 73 -4.63 4.39 -1.50
C ALA A 73 -4.80 5.77 -0.87
N THR A 74 -4.57 6.83 -1.65
CA THR A 74 -4.58 8.20 -1.14
C THR A 74 -5.13 9.20 -2.16
N PRO A 75 -5.93 10.19 -1.74
CA PRO A 75 -6.11 11.40 -2.54
C PRO A 75 -4.84 12.25 -2.52
N ILE A 76 -4.69 13.10 -3.53
CA ILE A 76 -3.64 14.13 -3.57
C ILE A 76 -4.06 15.31 -2.69
N TRP A 77 -3.20 15.71 -1.76
CA TRP A 77 -3.31 16.94 -0.99
C TRP A 77 -2.02 17.74 -1.08
N TRP A 78 -2.06 18.89 -1.80
CA TRP A 78 -0.89 19.75 -1.95
C TRP A 78 0.37 18.97 -2.37
N SER A 79 0.26 18.21 -3.46
CA SER A 79 1.32 17.34 -3.98
C SER A 79 1.83 16.28 -2.98
N GLY A 80 1.06 15.96 -1.95
CA GLY A 80 1.39 14.96 -0.92
C GLY A 80 0.26 13.96 -0.70
N GLN A 81 0.58 12.86 -0.03
CA GLN A 81 -0.41 11.89 0.43
C GLN A 81 -1.29 12.49 1.55
N SER A 82 -2.45 11.88 1.77
CA SER A 82 -3.34 12.28 2.86
C SER A 82 -2.68 12.10 4.23
N SER A 83 -3.18 12.85 5.21
CA SER A 83 -2.75 12.71 6.62
C SER A 83 -2.99 11.32 7.20
N HIS A 84 -3.96 10.57 6.68
CA HIS A 84 -4.22 9.19 7.09
C HIS A 84 -3.10 8.23 6.65
N ILE A 85 -2.65 8.34 5.39
CA ILE A 85 -1.52 7.53 4.90
C ILE A 85 -0.23 7.96 5.57
N GLN A 86 -0.04 9.26 5.79
CA GLN A 86 1.10 9.77 6.55
C GLN A 86 1.12 9.21 7.99
N ALA A 87 -0.03 9.14 8.66
CA ALA A 87 -0.13 8.57 10.00
C ALA A 87 0.25 7.07 10.05
N ILE A 88 -0.08 6.29 9.02
CA ILE A 88 0.40 4.90 8.91
C ILE A 88 1.93 4.87 8.87
N MET A 89 2.54 5.70 8.00
CA MET A 89 3.98 5.73 7.83
C MET A 89 4.69 6.12 9.14
N GLU A 90 4.19 7.13 9.85
CA GLU A 90 4.72 7.57 11.14
C GLU A 90 4.58 6.49 12.22
N ARG A 91 3.42 5.83 12.29
CA ARG A 91 3.15 4.77 13.26
C ARG A 91 4.01 3.51 13.04
N MET A 92 4.54 3.33 11.83
CA MET A 92 5.43 2.21 11.51
C MET A 92 6.90 2.45 11.93
N ASP A 93 7.29 3.66 12.32
CA ASP A 93 8.68 3.98 12.67
C ASP A 93 9.27 3.07 13.78
N PRO A 94 8.58 2.77 14.89
CA PRO A 94 9.09 1.82 15.89
C PRO A 94 9.36 0.42 15.32
N ILE A 95 8.57 -0.02 14.36
CA ILE A 95 8.75 -1.32 13.69
C ILE A 95 9.99 -1.27 12.78
N TYR A 96 10.21 -0.15 12.11
CA TYR A 96 11.42 0.08 11.31
C TYR A 96 12.69 0.02 12.19
N ASN A 97 12.69 0.69 13.32
CA ASN A 97 13.80 0.68 14.25
C ASN A 97 14.07 -0.73 14.81
N TRP A 98 13.03 -1.45 15.19
CA TRP A 98 13.13 -2.85 15.59
C TRP A 98 13.71 -3.73 14.48
N ALA A 99 13.23 -3.57 13.24
CA ALA A 99 13.70 -4.32 12.09
C ALA A 99 15.19 -4.10 11.82
N LYS A 100 15.63 -2.86 11.92
CA LYS A 100 17.05 -2.48 11.78
C LYS A 100 17.93 -3.10 12.85
N GLU A 101 17.52 -3.02 14.12
CA GLU A 101 18.24 -3.60 15.26
C GLU A 101 18.36 -5.13 15.17
N ASN A 102 17.29 -5.78 14.72
CA ASN A 102 17.22 -7.24 14.60
C ASN A 102 17.70 -7.76 13.25
N LYS A 103 18.15 -6.88 12.33
CA LYS A 103 18.55 -7.25 10.95
C LYS A 103 17.48 -8.08 10.23
N HIS A 104 16.22 -7.71 10.41
CA HIS A 104 15.07 -8.42 9.89
C HIS A 104 14.13 -7.47 9.17
N GLN A 105 13.74 -7.79 7.94
CA GLN A 105 12.75 -7.04 7.18
C GLN A 105 11.38 -7.71 7.28
N PRO A 106 10.39 -7.07 7.93
CA PRO A 106 9.15 -7.73 8.29
C PRO A 106 8.24 -8.06 7.11
N PHE A 107 8.48 -7.43 5.95
CA PHE A 107 7.63 -7.59 4.76
C PHE A 107 8.36 -8.19 3.55
N TYR A 108 9.48 -8.87 3.77
CA TYR A 108 10.07 -9.67 2.70
C TYR A 108 9.06 -10.70 2.17
N ASN A 109 9.14 -10.97 0.87
CA ASN A 109 8.24 -11.86 0.15
C ASN A 109 6.77 -11.37 0.10
N LYS A 110 6.54 -10.08 0.36
CA LYS A 110 5.25 -9.43 0.16
C LYS A 110 5.35 -8.34 -0.90
N VAL A 111 4.27 -8.14 -1.63
CA VAL A 111 4.20 -7.11 -2.67
C VAL A 111 3.58 -5.81 -2.15
N PHE A 112 4.00 -4.69 -2.73
CA PHE A 112 3.43 -3.38 -2.43
C PHE A 112 2.95 -2.69 -3.70
N GLY A 113 1.79 -2.05 -3.59
CA GLY A 113 1.21 -1.19 -4.61
C GLY A 113 0.72 0.14 -4.04
N SER A 114 0.45 1.08 -4.91
CA SER A 114 -0.08 2.39 -4.55
C SER A 114 -1.20 2.82 -5.49
N LEU A 115 -2.21 3.46 -4.93
CA LEU A 115 -3.34 4.03 -5.66
C LEU A 115 -3.47 5.49 -5.29
N ILE A 116 -3.45 6.38 -6.28
CA ILE A 116 -3.54 7.82 -6.06
C ILE A 116 -4.66 8.38 -6.92
N SER A 117 -5.53 9.18 -6.31
CA SER A 117 -6.59 9.88 -7.01
C SER A 117 -6.48 11.40 -6.84
N GLY A 118 -6.66 12.16 -7.92
CA GLY A 118 -6.63 13.61 -7.83
C GLY A 118 -6.34 14.34 -9.15
N GLY A 119 -6.30 15.65 -9.11
CA GLY A 119 -6.30 16.53 -10.26
C GLY A 119 -5.02 16.68 -11.07
N GLY A 120 -4.03 15.83 -10.92
CA GLY A 120 -2.92 15.76 -11.90
C GLY A 120 -1.55 16.18 -11.41
N ASP A 121 -1.41 16.77 -10.23
CA ASP A 121 -0.12 17.19 -9.69
C ASP A 121 0.24 16.37 -8.44
N GLY A 122 1.47 15.88 -8.39
CA GLY A 122 1.98 15.14 -7.22
C GLY A 122 2.01 13.61 -7.33
N PHE A 123 1.49 12.98 -8.36
CA PHE A 123 1.52 11.52 -8.54
C PHE A 123 2.93 10.94 -8.36
N GLN A 124 3.90 11.41 -9.12
CA GLN A 124 5.28 10.92 -9.08
C GLN A 124 5.90 11.08 -7.69
N LYS A 125 5.69 12.24 -7.05
CA LYS A 125 6.21 12.51 -5.72
C LYS A 125 5.62 11.57 -4.68
N ILE A 126 4.30 11.35 -4.72
CA ILE A 126 3.62 10.47 -3.77
C ILE A 126 4.04 9.02 -3.99
N HIS A 127 4.05 8.52 -5.24
CA HIS A 127 4.54 7.18 -5.54
C HIS A 127 5.98 6.98 -5.06
N GLY A 128 6.87 7.95 -5.34
CA GLY A 128 8.26 7.90 -4.89
C GLY A 128 8.38 7.81 -3.36
N ASN A 129 7.59 8.59 -2.62
CA ASN A 129 7.57 8.56 -1.16
C ASN A 129 7.05 7.21 -0.62
N LEU A 130 5.93 6.72 -1.15
CA LEU A 130 5.35 5.44 -0.74
C LEU A 130 6.26 4.25 -1.08
N TYR A 131 6.92 4.28 -2.22
CA TYR A 131 7.84 3.22 -2.63
C TYR A 131 9.14 3.24 -1.83
N SER A 132 9.65 4.42 -1.49
CA SER A 132 10.78 4.55 -0.56
C SER A 132 10.43 3.95 0.81
N PHE A 133 9.27 4.28 1.35
CA PHE A 133 8.76 3.66 2.57
C PHE A 133 8.68 2.13 2.44
N ALA A 134 8.00 1.62 1.42
CA ALA A 134 7.81 0.18 1.22
C ALA A 134 9.13 -0.58 1.09
N SER A 135 10.09 -0.02 0.34
CA SER A 135 11.42 -0.60 0.16
C SER A 135 12.19 -0.72 1.48
N ASN A 136 12.12 0.30 2.33
CA ASN A 136 12.77 0.29 3.65
C ASN A 136 12.20 -0.78 4.60
N PHE A 137 10.98 -1.25 4.36
CA PHE A 137 10.35 -2.34 5.11
C PHE A 137 10.49 -3.72 4.46
N GLY A 138 11.16 -3.80 3.30
CA GLY A 138 11.43 -5.05 2.60
C GLY A 138 10.32 -5.51 1.65
N PHE A 139 9.34 -4.67 1.34
CA PHE A 139 8.35 -5.00 0.31
C PHE A 139 8.98 -5.04 -1.09
N THR A 140 8.46 -5.95 -1.92
CA THR A 140 8.73 -5.97 -3.35
C THR A 140 7.76 -5.05 -4.09
N ILE A 141 8.29 -4.04 -4.77
CA ILE A 141 7.52 -3.17 -5.66
C ILE A 141 7.47 -3.84 -7.02
N VAL A 142 6.27 -4.19 -7.47
CA VAL A 142 6.11 -4.92 -8.73
C VAL A 142 5.76 -3.97 -9.89
N PRO A 143 6.07 -4.36 -11.15
CA PRO A 143 5.70 -3.54 -12.30
C PRO A 143 4.20 -3.27 -12.36
N GLN A 144 3.83 -2.03 -12.71
CA GLN A 144 2.43 -1.60 -12.86
C GLN A 144 1.55 -1.81 -11.61
N ALA A 145 2.14 -1.80 -10.42
CA ALA A 145 1.41 -1.79 -9.14
C ALA A 145 1.07 -0.38 -8.66
N ASN A 146 1.11 0.59 -9.54
CA ASN A 146 0.68 1.96 -9.35
C ASN A 146 -0.61 2.23 -10.13
N VAL A 147 -1.57 2.85 -9.47
CA VAL A 147 -2.82 3.31 -10.08
C VAL A 147 -2.90 4.83 -9.89
N GLU A 148 -3.11 5.54 -10.99
CA GLU A 148 -3.32 6.99 -11.02
C GLU A 148 -4.69 7.28 -11.63
N SER A 149 -5.61 7.81 -10.83
CA SER A 149 -6.93 8.22 -11.30
C SER A 149 -7.05 9.74 -11.28
N LYS A 150 -7.25 10.35 -12.45
CA LYS A 150 -7.42 11.79 -12.63
C LYS A 150 -8.88 12.20 -12.71
N ALA A 151 -9.78 11.27 -12.87
CA ALA A 151 -11.20 11.49 -13.01
C ALA A 151 -11.81 12.21 -11.79
N GLN A 152 -12.68 13.18 -12.04
CA GLN A 152 -13.27 14.07 -11.03
C GLN A 152 -14.76 13.78 -10.88
N GLY A 153 -15.09 12.63 -10.38
CA GLY A 153 -16.48 12.20 -10.15
C GLY A 153 -16.65 10.70 -10.33
N ILE A 154 -17.64 10.16 -9.65
CA ILE A 154 -17.83 8.71 -9.62
C ILE A 154 -18.20 8.15 -11.00
N GLU A 155 -19.03 8.85 -11.76
CA GLU A 155 -19.42 8.43 -13.11
C GLU A 155 -18.22 8.48 -14.05
N GLU A 156 -17.47 9.58 -14.04
CA GLU A 156 -16.27 9.74 -14.86
C GLU A 156 -15.22 8.65 -14.57
N ILE A 157 -15.04 8.26 -13.30
CA ILE A 157 -14.10 7.19 -12.91
C ILE A 157 -14.48 5.84 -13.56
N LEU A 158 -15.77 5.55 -13.67
CA LEU A 158 -16.23 4.29 -14.26
C LEU A 158 -16.04 4.25 -15.77
N ASP A 159 -16.09 5.40 -16.42
CA ASP A 159 -15.92 5.56 -17.86
C ASP A 159 -14.46 5.82 -18.27
N ASP A 160 -13.58 6.15 -17.30
CA ASP A 160 -12.16 6.37 -17.53
C ASP A 160 -11.41 5.04 -17.77
N GLN A 161 -11.27 4.70 -19.04
CA GLN A 161 -10.63 3.44 -19.47
C GLN A 161 -9.17 3.33 -18.96
N ASP A 162 -8.45 4.45 -18.85
CA ASP A 162 -7.07 4.45 -18.35
C ASP A 162 -7.04 4.00 -16.86
N THR A 163 -7.88 4.57 -16.01
CA THR A 163 -8.03 4.14 -14.61
C THR A 163 -8.44 2.67 -14.53
N VAL A 164 -9.41 2.24 -15.35
CA VAL A 164 -9.87 0.84 -15.37
C VAL A 164 -8.73 -0.12 -15.73
N ASP A 165 -7.93 0.19 -16.74
CA ASP A 165 -6.84 -0.66 -17.18
C ASP A 165 -5.67 -0.68 -16.19
N GLN A 166 -5.35 0.45 -15.56
CA GLN A 166 -4.37 0.50 -14.48
C GLN A 166 -4.80 -0.34 -13.28
N VAL A 167 -6.07 -0.30 -12.88
CA VAL A 167 -6.63 -1.13 -11.80
C VAL A 167 -6.49 -2.63 -12.12
N LYS A 168 -6.84 -3.04 -13.34
CA LYS A 168 -6.70 -4.43 -13.79
C LYS A 168 -5.23 -4.88 -13.76
N ASN A 169 -4.34 -4.08 -14.34
CA ASN A 169 -2.91 -4.38 -14.42
C ASN A 169 -2.29 -4.48 -13.03
N CYS A 170 -2.64 -3.57 -12.11
CA CYS A 170 -2.20 -3.60 -10.72
C CYS A 170 -2.61 -4.92 -10.06
N ALA A 171 -3.89 -5.30 -10.14
CA ALA A 171 -4.39 -6.53 -9.53
C ALA A 171 -3.72 -7.79 -10.11
N ILE A 172 -3.58 -7.87 -11.44
CA ILE A 172 -2.95 -9.00 -12.13
C ILE A 172 -1.48 -9.14 -11.72
N ASN A 173 -0.71 -8.06 -11.81
CA ASN A 173 0.73 -8.10 -11.51
C ASN A 173 0.99 -8.38 -10.04
N MET A 174 0.28 -7.70 -9.13
CA MET A 174 0.44 -7.96 -7.69
C MET A 174 0.08 -9.41 -7.34
N THR A 175 -0.98 -9.98 -7.93
CA THR A 175 -1.36 -11.38 -7.71
C THR A 175 -0.29 -12.34 -8.19
N ALA A 176 0.22 -12.14 -9.41
CA ALA A 176 1.25 -12.99 -10.00
C ALA A 176 2.55 -12.97 -9.19
N TRP A 177 3.04 -11.78 -8.85
CA TRP A 177 4.27 -11.65 -8.09
C TRP A 177 4.14 -12.10 -6.64
N ALA A 178 3.01 -11.85 -5.97
CA ALA A 178 2.76 -12.37 -4.63
C ALA A 178 2.81 -13.91 -4.61
N LYS A 179 2.29 -14.58 -5.66
CA LYS A 179 2.37 -16.02 -5.81
C LYS A 179 3.81 -16.49 -5.99
N VAL A 180 4.56 -15.87 -6.89
CA VAL A 180 5.98 -16.20 -7.14
C VAL A 180 6.81 -16.04 -5.87
N LEU A 181 6.64 -14.94 -5.14
CA LEU A 181 7.38 -14.69 -3.90
C LEU A 181 7.01 -15.69 -2.79
N LYS A 182 5.75 -16.05 -2.68
CA LYS A 182 5.29 -17.01 -1.69
C LYS A 182 5.80 -18.43 -1.96
N GLU A 183 5.77 -18.87 -3.21
CA GLU A 183 6.23 -20.20 -3.64
C GLU A 183 7.77 -20.28 -3.67
N GLY A 184 8.43 -19.25 -4.21
CA GLY A 184 9.89 -19.19 -4.35
C GLY A 184 10.63 -18.84 -3.07
N ASN A 185 9.97 -18.14 -2.15
CA ASN A 185 10.54 -17.67 -0.88
C ASN A 185 11.98 -17.13 -1.00
N PRO A 186 12.26 -16.16 -1.90
CA PRO A 186 13.63 -15.73 -2.24
C PRO A 186 14.36 -15.07 -1.06
N ALA A 187 13.62 -14.54 -0.08
CA ALA A 187 14.17 -13.93 1.13
C ALA A 187 13.75 -14.72 2.37
N LYS A 188 14.20 -15.98 2.44
CA LYS A 188 13.77 -16.96 3.43
C LYS A 188 13.92 -16.51 4.87
N ASP A 189 14.94 -15.73 5.18
CA ASP A 189 15.25 -15.28 6.53
C ASP A 189 14.93 -13.79 6.76
N GLY A 190 14.46 -13.07 5.75
CA GLY A 190 14.17 -11.63 5.85
C GLY A 190 15.38 -10.79 6.28
N ARG A 191 16.58 -11.25 6.04
CA ARG A 191 17.80 -10.60 6.54
C ARG A 191 18.34 -9.57 5.56
N HIS A 192 18.99 -8.55 6.10
CA HIS A 192 19.93 -7.76 5.33
C HIS A 192 21.12 -8.68 4.95
N GLY A 193 21.31 -8.90 3.68
CA GLY A 193 22.54 -9.56 3.21
C GLY A 193 23.75 -8.75 3.65
N SER A 194 24.76 -9.41 4.20
CA SER A 194 26.06 -8.79 4.42
C SER A 194 26.97 -9.17 3.25
N VAL A 195 27.15 -8.27 2.32
CA VAL A 195 28.28 -8.33 1.39
C VAL A 195 29.28 -7.32 1.92
N ASP A 196 30.48 -7.77 2.29
CA ASP A 196 31.55 -6.85 2.62
C ASP A 196 32.06 -6.24 1.32
N VAL A 197 31.85 -4.96 1.14
CA VAL A 197 32.29 -4.19 -0.04
C VAL A 197 33.61 -3.46 0.21
N ASN A 198 34.25 -3.67 1.37
CA ASN A 198 35.47 -3.00 1.77
C ASN A 198 36.71 -3.92 1.80
N GLU A 199 36.57 -5.19 1.38
CA GLU A 199 37.72 -6.09 1.19
C GLU A 199 38.20 -5.99 -0.25
N ASP A 200 39.24 -5.20 -0.46
CA ASP A 200 40.28 -5.36 -1.51
C ASP A 200 41.65 -5.51 -0.87
#